data_3a6f2a0476fa4214fdc143ce69971450
#
_entry.id   3a6f2a0476fa4214fdc143ce69971450
#
_cell.length_a   1.000
_cell.length_b   1.000
_cell.length_c   1.000
_cell.angle_alpha   90.00
_cell.angle_beta   90.00
_cell.angle_gamma   90.00
#
_symmetry.space_group_name_H-M   'P 1'
#
loop_
_entity.id
_entity.type
_entity.pdbx_description
1 polymer ?
#
loop_
_entity_poly.entity_id
_entity_poly.type
_entity_poly.pdbx_seq_one_letter_code
_entity_poly.pdbx_strand_id
1 'polypeptide(L)'
;MNRFQFLLVMAFIALQPVNASTGTELVISIPDQAVALVEGGKLIARYRVSTSRFGNGDSAGSYRTPLGTLFVSGKFGDHLPSGTVIKNRMPTSEVIAVDAPNRDAIVSRVIWLRAMEQRNVAAHDRCIYIHGTPEERTIGKAASFGCIRMRSRDIIALYDRVHIGMHVTISQESIDELVPLEKPTLLSRADS
;
A
#
# COMPACT_ATOMS: atom_id res chain seq x y z
N MET A 1 61.40 -29.82 2.47
CA MET A 1 60.67 -29.05 1.42
C MET A 1 59.20 -29.39 1.48
N ASN A 2 58.42 -28.60 2.27
CA ASN A 2 56.98 -28.80 2.43
C ASN A 2 56.22 -27.89 1.47
N ARG A 3 55.47 -28.48 0.55
CA ARG A 3 54.52 -27.78 -0.33
C ARG A 3 53.19 -27.64 0.38
N PHE A 4 52.87 -26.43 0.85
CA PHE A 4 51.51 -26.07 1.29
C PHE A 4 50.62 -25.88 0.07
N GLN A 5 49.66 -26.77 -0.09
CA GLN A 5 48.59 -26.63 -1.07
C GLN A 5 47.46 -25.79 -0.45
N PHE A 6 47.31 -24.55 -0.94
CA PHE A 6 46.16 -23.69 -0.60
C PHE A 6 44.93 -24.19 -1.40
N LEU A 7 43.96 -24.80 -0.69
CA LEU A 7 42.66 -25.07 -1.28
C LEU A 7 41.83 -23.76 -1.22
N LEU A 8 41.57 -23.20 -2.42
CA LEU A 8 40.67 -22.08 -2.61
C LEU A 8 39.23 -22.60 -2.57
N VAL A 9 38.53 -22.41 -1.44
CA VAL A 9 37.09 -22.73 -1.34
C VAL A 9 36.30 -21.58 -1.94
N MET A 10 35.83 -21.75 -3.16
CA MET A 10 34.86 -20.85 -3.79
C MET A 10 33.50 -21.08 -3.15
N ALA A 11 33.07 -20.13 -2.27
CA ALA A 11 31.72 -20.11 -1.73
C ALA A 11 30.76 -19.68 -2.84
N PHE A 12 29.98 -20.61 -3.36
CA PHE A 12 28.83 -20.31 -4.21
C PHE A 12 27.73 -19.75 -3.30
N ILE A 13 27.55 -18.44 -3.33
CA ILE A 13 26.36 -17.78 -2.76
C ILE A 13 25.21 -18.10 -3.72
N ALA A 14 24.44 -19.13 -3.37
CA ALA A 14 23.18 -19.41 -4.06
C ALA A 14 22.22 -18.25 -3.78
N LEU A 15 21.89 -17.44 -4.80
CA LEU A 15 20.78 -16.51 -4.76
C LEU A 15 19.52 -17.34 -4.53
N GLN A 16 18.97 -17.26 -3.29
CA GLN A 16 17.69 -17.87 -2.97
C GLN A 16 16.62 -17.11 -3.79
N PRO A 17 15.73 -17.80 -4.51
CA PRO A 17 14.61 -17.14 -5.16
C PRO A 17 13.76 -16.50 -4.06
N VAL A 18 13.53 -15.19 -4.15
CA VAL A 18 12.53 -14.49 -3.35
C VAL A 18 11.20 -15.20 -3.63
N ASN A 19 10.64 -15.88 -2.62
CA ASN A 19 9.34 -16.51 -2.72
C ASN A 19 8.32 -15.44 -3.09
N ALA A 20 7.91 -15.40 -4.35
CA ALA A 20 6.79 -14.59 -4.79
C ALA A 20 5.57 -15.03 -3.99
N SER A 21 4.96 -14.11 -3.24
CA SER A 21 3.68 -14.37 -2.57
C SER A 21 2.69 -14.88 -3.61
N THR A 22 2.12 -16.05 -3.39
CA THR A 22 1.11 -16.63 -4.30
C THR A 22 -0.26 -15.97 -4.13
N GLY A 23 -0.40 -15.08 -3.16
CA GLY A 23 -1.62 -14.37 -2.81
C GLY A 23 -1.74 -12.98 -3.45
N THR A 24 -2.88 -12.36 -3.17
CA THR A 24 -3.13 -10.95 -3.52
C THR A 24 -2.74 -10.06 -2.34
N GLU A 25 -2.04 -8.97 -2.61
CA GLU A 25 -1.56 -8.02 -1.60
C GLU A 25 -1.60 -6.57 -2.12
N LEU A 26 -1.52 -5.62 -1.18
CA LEU A 26 -1.34 -4.21 -1.49
C LEU A 26 0.10 -3.77 -1.18
N VAL A 27 0.69 -3.02 -2.09
CA VAL A 27 1.99 -2.38 -1.91
C VAL A 27 1.82 -0.88 -2.04
N ILE A 28 2.16 -0.13 -0.99
CA ILE A 28 2.05 1.33 -0.95
C ILE A 28 3.44 1.93 -0.93
N SER A 29 3.75 2.71 -1.96
CA SER A 29 4.99 3.47 -2.09
C SER A 29 4.77 4.91 -1.63
N ILE A 30 5.51 5.33 -0.59
CA ILE A 30 5.50 6.72 -0.14
C ILE A 30 6.11 7.65 -1.19
N PRO A 31 7.28 7.38 -1.80
CA PRO A 31 7.85 8.28 -2.80
C PRO A 31 6.98 8.41 -4.05
N ASP A 32 6.37 7.31 -4.51
CA ASP A 32 5.49 7.35 -5.68
C ASP A 32 4.11 7.95 -5.41
N GLN A 33 3.72 8.09 -4.14
CA GLN A 33 2.35 8.41 -3.74
C GLN A 33 1.35 7.52 -4.48
N ALA A 34 1.58 6.22 -4.41
CA ALA A 34 0.82 5.21 -5.14
C ALA A 34 0.57 3.96 -4.29
N VAL A 35 -0.54 3.28 -4.57
CA VAL A 35 -0.84 1.92 -4.12
C VAL A 35 -0.93 1.00 -5.33
N ALA A 36 -0.27 -0.14 -5.25
CA ALA A 36 -0.34 -1.24 -6.20
C ALA A 36 -1.16 -2.38 -5.61
N LEU A 37 -2.04 -2.95 -6.41
CA LEU A 37 -2.64 -4.27 -6.17
C LEU A 37 -1.78 -5.29 -6.91
N VAL A 38 -1.24 -6.26 -6.17
CA VAL A 38 -0.31 -7.27 -6.67
C VAL A 38 -0.94 -8.64 -6.47
N GLU A 39 -0.83 -9.52 -7.46
CA GLU A 39 -1.30 -10.90 -7.39
C GLU A 39 -0.24 -11.83 -7.94
N GLY A 40 0.19 -12.80 -7.13
CA GLY A 40 1.27 -13.71 -7.53
C GLY A 40 2.57 -12.99 -7.93
N GLY A 41 2.88 -11.87 -7.28
CA GLY A 41 4.05 -11.04 -7.61
C GLY A 41 3.88 -10.14 -8.83
N LYS A 42 2.71 -10.13 -9.50
CA LYS A 42 2.45 -9.31 -10.70
C LYS A 42 1.60 -8.09 -10.36
N LEU A 43 1.95 -6.95 -10.95
CA LEU A 43 1.17 -5.73 -10.84
C LEU A 43 -0.16 -5.87 -11.59
N ILE A 44 -1.28 -5.80 -10.87
CA ILE A 44 -2.63 -5.90 -11.44
C ILE A 44 -3.27 -4.53 -11.65
N ALA A 45 -3.07 -3.63 -10.70
CA ALA A 45 -3.57 -2.26 -10.78
C ALA A 45 -2.69 -1.32 -9.96
N ARG A 46 -2.61 -0.05 -10.37
CA ARG A 46 -1.91 1.02 -9.65
C ARG A 46 -2.82 2.24 -9.55
N TYR A 47 -2.95 2.79 -8.34
CA TYR A 47 -3.74 3.99 -8.07
C TYR A 47 -2.88 5.04 -7.38
N ARG A 48 -3.18 6.31 -7.62
CA ARG A 48 -2.53 7.41 -6.89
C ARG A 48 -3.16 7.57 -5.51
N VAL A 49 -2.33 7.88 -4.52
CA VAL A 49 -2.75 8.11 -3.14
C VAL A 49 -2.22 9.44 -2.62
N SER A 50 -2.60 9.80 -1.40
CA SER A 50 -1.97 10.86 -0.62
C SER A 50 -1.66 10.30 0.77
N THR A 51 -0.38 10.28 1.15
CA THR A 51 0.09 9.90 2.48
C THR A 51 0.36 11.13 3.35
N SER A 52 0.89 10.93 4.56
CA SER A 52 1.08 12.01 5.53
C SER A 52 2.06 13.10 5.08
N ARG A 53 1.65 14.37 5.26
CA ARG A 53 2.54 15.54 5.14
C ARG A 53 3.62 15.62 6.24
N PHE A 54 3.45 14.87 7.33
CA PHE A 54 4.39 14.83 8.47
C PHE A 54 5.43 13.72 8.35
N GLY A 55 5.47 13.02 7.19
CA GLY A 55 6.40 11.92 6.93
C GLY A 55 5.94 10.58 7.53
N ASN A 56 6.91 9.71 7.84
CA ASN A 56 6.68 8.32 8.22
C ASN A 56 6.86 8.12 9.72
N GLY A 57 6.08 7.22 10.32
CA GLY A 57 6.20 6.82 11.72
C GLY A 57 4.91 6.32 12.33
N ASP A 58 5.00 5.68 13.49
CA ASP A 58 3.86 5.05 14.16
C ASP A 58 3.61 5.55 15.59
N SER A 59 4.32 6.58 16.06
CA SER A 59 4.09 7.14 17.40
C SER A 59 2.65 7.71 17.51
N ALA A 60 2.01 7.51 18.65
CA ALA A 60 0.69 8.08 18.94
C ALA A 60 0.71 9.61 18.77
N GLY A 61 -0.31 10.18 18.16
CA GLY A 61 -0.44 11.62 17.92
C GLY A 61 0.54 12.22 16.89
N SER A 62 1.38 11.42 16.23
CA SER A 62 2.37 11.92 15.27
C SER A 62 1.79 12.39 13.95
N TYR A 63 0.59 11.97 13.60
CA TYR A 63 -0.03 12.18 12.28
C TYR A 63 0.78 11.65 11.09
N ARG A 64 1.75 10.75 11.35
CA ARG A 64 2.63 10.15 10.33
C ARG A 64 2.03 8.87 9.77
N THR A 65 2.37 8.53 8.53
CA THR A 65 2.02 7.24 7.93
C THR A 65 2.98 6.16 8.43
N PRO A 66 2.50 5.02 9.01
CA PRO A 66 3.37 3.94 9.45
C PRO A 66 4.03 3.24 8.25
N LEU A 67 5.22 2.66 8.47
CA LEU A 67 5.91 1.81 7.51
C LEU A 67 5.83 0.35 7.92
N GLY A 68 6.10 -0.55 6.96
CA GLY A 68 6.22 -1.98 7.19
C GLY A 68 4.98 -2.77 6.79
N THR A 69 4.87 -3.97 7.30
CA THR A 69 3.80 -4.91 6.96
C THR A 69 2.61 -4.75 7.90
N LEU A 70 1.44 -4.59 7.32
CA LEU A 70 0.14 -4.51 7.97
C LEU A 70 -0.81 -5.51 7.30
N PHE A 71 -2.01 -5.63 7.81
CA PHE A 71 -3.09 -6.37 7.14
C PHE A 71 -4.41 -5.62 7.26
N VAL A 72 -5.34 -5.93 6.37
CA VAL A 72 -6.71 -5.41 6.39
C VAL A 72 -7.47 -6.03 7.55
N SER A 73 -7.82 -5.24 8.55
CA SER A 73 -8.57 -5.69 9.73
C SER A 73 -10.08 -5.42 9.65
N GLY A 74 -10.50 -4.52 8.75
CA GLY A 74 -11.90 -4.19 8.56
C GLY A 74 -12.17 -3.42 7.27
N LYS A 75 -13.39 -3.50 6.80
CA LYS A 75 -13.88 -2.81 5.59
C LYS A 75 -15.23 -2.17 5.91
N PHE A 76 -15.46 -0.92 5.50
CA PHE A 76 -16.68 -0.18 5.77
C PHE A 76 -17.10 0.63 4.54
N GLY A 77 -18.41 0.71 4.31
CA GLY A 77 -18.95 1.52 3.23
C GLY A 77 -19.41 0.70 2.02
N ASP A 78 -19.70 -0.61 2.18
CA ASP A 78 -20.24 -1.45 1.11
C ASP A 78 -21.44 -0.79 0.45
N HIS A 79 -21.46 -0.76 -0.87
CA HIS A 79 -22.54 -0.26 -1.72
C HIS A 79 -22.98 1.19 -1.48
N LEU A 80 -22.25 1.97 -0.65
CA LEU A 80 -22.57 3.38 -0.44
C LEU A 80 -22.34 4.19 -1.72
N PRO A 81 -23.18 5.22 -1.97
CA PRO A 81 -22.90 6.20 -3.01
C PRO A 81 -21.52 6.84 -2.85
N SER A 82 -20.87 7.18 -3.97
CA SER A 82 -19.62 7.95 -3.95
C SER A 82 -19.81 9.27 -3.21
N GLY A 83 -18.84 9.66 -2.37
CA GLY A 83 -18.91 10.88 -1.58
C GLY A 83 -19.68 10.76 -0.27
N THR A 84 -20.34 9.62 0.02
CA THR A 84 -21.00 9.41 1.33
C THR A 84 -19.99 9.53 2.46
N VAL A 85 -20.28 10.40 3.45
CA VAL A 85 -19.42 10.60 4.62
C VAL A 85 -19.52 9.41 5.55
N ILE A 86 -18.36 8.91 5.98
CA ILE A 86 -18.24 7.82 6.96
C ILE A 86 -17.61 8.39 8.23
N LYS A 87 -18.36 8.38 9.33
CA LYS A 87 -17.91 8.86 10.65
C LYS A 87 -17.97 7.71 11.65
N ASN A 88 -16.88 7.49 12.40
CA ASN A 88 -16.78 6.38 13.35
C ASN A 88 -17.08 5.01 12.69
N ARG A 89 -16.67 4.82 11.44
CA ARG A 89 -16.89 3.62 10.61
C ARG A 89 -18.39 3.35 10.26
N MET A 90 -19.25 4.33 10.45
CA MET A 90 -20.66 4.26 10.09
C MET A 90 -21.00 5.31 9.02
N PRO A 91 -21.83 4.97 8.03
CA PRO A 91 -22.28 5.95 7.05
C PRO A 91 -23.16 7.01 7.70
N THR A 92 -23.08 8.23 7.17
CA THR A 92 -24.03 9.30 7.50
C THR A 92 -24.95 9.55 6.30
N SER A 93 -25.94 10.44 6.47
CA SER A 93 -26.80 10.89 5.37
C SER A 93 -26.12 11.93 4.46
N GLU A 94 -24.94 12.40 4.83
CA GLU A 94 -24.21 13.43 4.09
C GLU A 94 -23.44 12.84 2.90
N VAL A 95 -23.55 13.50 1.74
CA VAL A 95 -22.74 13.23 0.56
C VAL A 95 -21.98 14.49 0.18
N ILE A 96 -20.65 14.42 0.08
CA ILE A 96 -19.79 15.55 -0.24
C ILE A 96 -19.32 15.42 -1.69
N ALA A 97 -19.46 16.51 -2.44
CA ALA A 97 -18.91 16.61 -3.79
C ALA A 97 -17.38 16.63 -3.78
N VAL A 98 -16.77 16.17 -4.87
CA VAL A 98 -15.31 16.25 -5.07
C VAL A 98 -14.87 17.72 -5.01
N ASP A 99 -13.76 17.95 -4.31
CA ASP A 99 -13.13 19.25 -4.08
C ASP A 99 -14.05 20.33 -3.46
N ALA A 100 -15.08 19.91 -2.73
CA ALA A 100 -15.90 20.83 -1.93
C ALA A 100 -15.00 21.63 -0.98
N PRO A 101 -15.18 22.95 -0.90
CA PRO A 101 -14.29 23.82 -0.14
C PRO A 101 -14.34 23.51 1.37
N ASN A 102 -13.17 23.49 2.01
CA ASN A 102 -13.00 23.31 3.46
C ASN A 102 -13.59 21.98 3.99
N ARG A 103 -13.59 20.93 3.18
CA ARG A 103 -14.12 19.61 3.55
C ARG A 103 -13.03 18.55 3.39
N ASP A 104 -12.57 18.02 4.54
CA ASP A 104 -11.60 16.91 4.60
C ASP A 104 -12.20 15.76 5.42
N ALA A 105 -13.22 15.11 4.86
CA ALA A 105 -13.91 14.01 5.49
C ALA A 105 -13.44 12.67 4.91
N ILE A 106 -13.63 11.59 5.67
CA ILE A 106 -13.54 10.23 5.15
C ILE A 106 -14.83 9.96 4.36
N VAL A 107 -14.71 9.58 3.09
CA VAL A 107 -15.86 9.36 2.22
C VAL A 107 -15.77 8.04 1.45
N SER A 108 -16.91 7.60 0.93
CA SER A 108 -17.07 6.48 -0.02
C SER A 108 -16.77 5.11 0.56
N ARG A 109 -15.52 4.79 0.90
CA ARG A 109 -15.05 3.47 1.42
C ARG A 109 -13.94 3.68 2.43
N VAL A 110 -13.84 2.72 3.37
CA VAL A 110 -12.76 2.64 4.37
C VAL A 110 -12.22 1.22 4.42
N ILE A 111 -10.90 1.09 4.34
CA ILE A 111 -10.15 -0.13 4.59
C ILE A 111 -9.29 0.15 5.83
N TRP A 112 -9.52 -0.58 6.92
CA TRP A 112 -8.82 -0.38 8.18
C TRP A 112 -7.61 -1.29 8.29
N LEU A 113 -6.46 -0.72 8.65
CA LEU A 113 -5.19 -1.43 8.71
C LEU A 113 -4.82 -1.77 10.16
N ARG A 114 -4.22 -2.96 10.34
CA ARG A 114 -3.64 -3.41 11.60
C ARG A 114 -2.21 -3.88 11.40
N ALA A 115 -1.39 -3.60 12.40
CA ALA A 115 0.02 -3.98 12.43
C ALA A 115 0.26 -5.48 12.36
N MET A 116 1.35 -5.85 11.69
CA MET A 116 1.98 -7.18 11.77
C MET A 116 3.37 -7.11 12.43
N GLU A 117 3.88 -5.91 12.69
CA GLU A 117 5.22 -5.69 13.19
C GLU A 117 5.21 -4.74 14.39
N GLN A 118 6.21 -4.85 15.28
CA GLN A 118 6.33 -3.97 16.44
C GLN A 118 6.50 -2.49 16.05
N ARG A 119 7.17 -2.21 14.93
CA ARG A 119 7.41 -0.83 14.46
C ARG A 119 6.16 -0.10 13.97
N ASN A 120 5.05 -0.80 13.76
CA ASN A 120 3.78 -0.22 13.33
C ASN A 120 2.59 -0.66 14.19
N VAL A 121 2.86 -1.08 15.43
CA VAL A 121 1.88 -1.65 16.38
C VAL A 121 0.72 -0.69 16.70
N ALA A 122 0.97 0.61 16.70
CA ALA A 122 -0.05 1.62 17.02
C ALA A 122 -0.98 1.95 15.83
N ALA A 123 -0.70 1.45 14.62
CA ALA A 123 -1.44 1.80 13.41
C ALA A 123 -2.97 1.59 13.55
N HIS A 124 -3.39 0.49 14.17
CA HIS A 124 -4.80 0.17 14.37
C HIS A 124 -5.49 1.18 15.32
N ASP A 125 -4.90 1.45 16.47
CA ASP A 125 -5.47 2.34 17.49
C ASP A 125 -5.44 3.81 17.04
N ARG A 126 -4.46 4.15 16.18
CA ARG A 126 -4.38 5.44 15.49
C ARG A 126 -5.39 5.57 14.34
N CYS A 127 -6.19 4.53 14.07
CA CYS A 127 -7.15 4.51 12.97
C CYS A 127 -6.49 4.80 11.61
N ILE A 128 -5.40 4.11 11.30
CA ILE A 128 -4.78 4.22 9.98
C ILE A 128 -5.65 3.49 8.96
N TYR A 129 -6.22 4.26 8.03
CA TYR A 129 -7.12 3.80 6.97
C TYR A 129 -6.54 4.04 5.58
N ILE A 130 -6.98 3.20 4.62
CA ILE A 130 -7.03 3.59 3.21
C ILE A 130 -8.48 4.00 2.95
N HIS A 131 -8.72 5.24 2.48
CA HIS A 131 -10.09 5.75 2.38
C HIS A 131 -10.25 6.79 1.26
N GLY A 132 -11.50 7.01 0.84
CA GLY A 132 -11.83 8.09 -0.07
C GLY A 132 -11.75 9.47 0.60
N THR A 133 -11.39 10.48 -0.16
CA THR A 133 -11.38 11.89 0.27
C THR A 133 -12.13 12.76 -0.73
N PRO A 134 -12.84 13.81 -0.28
CA PRO A 134 -13.34 14.84 -1.18
C PRO A 134 -12.20 15.73 -1.72
N GLU A 135 -11.06 15.87 -1.02
CA GLU A 135 -9.91 16.67 -1.47
C GLU A 135 -9.09 15.97 -2.56
N GLU A 136 -9.71 15.62 -3.69
CA GLU A 136 -9.06 14.84 -4.76
C GLU A 136 -7.91 15.57 -5.44
N ARG A 137 -7.87 16.91 -5.40
CA ARG A 137 -6.76 17.76 -5.89
C ARG A 137 -5.44 17.51 -5.14
N THR A 138 -5.49 16.93 -3.94
CA THR A 138 -4.29 16.60 -3.13
C THR A 138 -3.72 15.23 -3.43
N ILE A 139 -4.42 14.39 -4.18
CA ILE A 139 -3.98 13.03 -4.53
C ILE A 139 -2.73 13.08 -5.41
N GLY A 140 -1.73 12.29 -5.01
CA GLY A 140 -0.40 12.27 -5.61
C GLY A 140 0.61 13.18 -4.92
N LYS A 141 0.23 13.76 -3.76
CA LYS A 141 1.10 14.56 -2.90
C LYS A 141 0.96 14.12 -1.45
N ALA A 142 2.01 14.25 -0.66
CA ALA A 142 1.95 14.01 0.78
C ALA A 142 1.16 15.15 1.45
N ALA A 143 -0.13 14.92 1.75
CA ALA A 143 -1.04 15.94 2.26
C ALA A 143 -1.94 15.46 3.41
N SER A 144 -1.98 14.14 3.73
CA SER A 144 -2.84 13.59 4.78
C SER A 144 -2.30 13.83 6.19
N PHE A 145 -3.06 13.36 7.17
CA PHE A 145 -2.71 13.32 8.60
C PHE A 145 -2.45 11.89 9.10
N GLY A 146 -1.87 11.04 8.25
CA GLY A 146 -1.47 9.68 8.60
C GLY A 146 -2.14 8.59 7.77
N CYS A 147 -3.42 8.74 7.44
CA CYS A 147 -4.14 7.83 6.57
C CYS A 147 -3.68 7.90 5.12
N ILE A 148 -4.02 6.90 4.35
CA ILE A 148 -3.78 6.81 2.92
C ILE A 148 -5.06 7.23 2.20
N ARG A 149 -5.07 8.43 1.61
CA ARG A 149 -6.24 8.97 0.90
C ARG A 149 -6.23 8.56 -0.56
N MET A 150 -7.41 8.31 -1.11
CA MET A 150 -7.64 7.97 -2.52
C MET A 150 -8.79 8.79 -3.09
N ARG A 151 -8.83 8.92 -4.43
CA ARG A 151 -10.03 9.41 -5.09
C ARG A 151 -11.20 8.47 -4.83
N SER A 152 -12.41 9.00 -4.75
CA SER A 152 -13.62 8.19 -4.48
C SER A 152 -13.80 7.04 -5.46
N ARG A 153 -13.60 7.28 -6.77
CA ARG A 153 -13.69 6.23 -7.79
C ARG A 153 -12.62 5.14 -7.62
N ASP A 154 -11.41 5.54 -7.23
CA ASP A 154 -10.27 4.64 -7.13
C ASP A 154 -10.37 3.74 -5.88
N ILE A 155 -10.80 4.30 -4.74
CA ILE A 155 -11.03 3.51 -3.53
C ILE A 155 -12.22 2.55 -3.68
N ILE A 156 -13.27 2.92 -4.42
CA ILE A 156 -14.39 2.03 -4.70
C ILE A 156 -13.89 0.83 -5.51
N ALA A 157 -13.14 1.06 -6.60
CA ALA A 157 -12.59 -0.01 -7.44
C ALA A 157 -11.60 -0.91 -6.68
N LEU A 158 -10.76 -0.34 -5.81
CA LEU A 158 -9.82 -1.10 -4.98
C LEU A 158 -10.56 -1.91 -3.92
N TYR A 159 -11.54 -1.32 -3.25
CA TYR A 159 -12.31 -1.92 -2.16
C TYR A 159 -12.95 -3.25 -2.55
N ASP A 160 -13.51 -3.34 -3.75
CA ASP A 160 -14.17 -4.56 -4.26
C ASP A 160 -13.19 -5.72 -4.48
N ARG A 161 -11.89 -5.44 -4.54
CA ARG A 161 -10.80 -6.42 -4.74
C ARG A 161 -10.04 -6.77 -3.46
N VAL A 162 -10.28 -6.04 -2.38
CA VAL A 162 -9.62 -6.23 -1.09
C VAL A 162 -10.47 -7.09 -0.16
N HIS A 163 -9.84 -8.02 0.55
CA HIS A 163 -10.49 -8.85 1.58
C HIS A 163 -9.83 -8.64 2.96
N ILE A 164 -10.56 -8.96 4.03
CA ILE A 164 -10.02 -8.97 5.41
C ILE A 164 -8.91 -10.03 5.48
N GLY A 165 -7.80 -9.69 6.13
CA GLY A 165 -6.59 -10.50 6.20
C GLY A 165 -5.60 -10.28 5.07
N MET A 166 -5.95 -9.51 4.00
CA MET A 166 -5.03 -9.18 2.92
C MET A 166 -3.82 -8.41 3.47
N HIS A 167 -2.62 -8.79 3.04
CA HIS A 167 -1.37 -8.10 3.42
C HIS A 167 -1.27 -6.74 2.75
N VAL A 168 -0.69 -5.79 3.48
CA VAL A 168 -0.45 -4.42 3.02
C VAL A 168 0.95 -4.01 3.43
N THR A 169 1.83 -3.80 2.47
CA THR A 169 3.18 -3.29 2.69
C THR A 169 3.22 -1.79 2.42
N ILE A 170 3.72 -1.00 3.37
CA ILE A 170 3.97 0.45 3.20
C ILE A 170 5.48 0.68 3.25
N SER A 171 6.06 1.18 2.14
CA SER A 171 7.50 1.32 1.96
C SER A 171 7.93 2.71 1.50
N GLN A 172 9.24 2.99 1.71
CA GLN A 172 9.94 4.13 1.12
C GLN A 172 10.61 3.82 -0.22
N GLU A 173 10.41 2.62 -0.74
CA GLU A 173 10.87 2.21 -2.06
C GLU A 173 9.77 2.48 -3.10
N SER A 174 10.16 2.62 -4.36
CA SER A 174 9.20 2.77 -5.47
C SER A 174 8.41 1.48 -5.72
N ILE A 175 7.24 1.58 -6.36
CA ILE A 175 6.48 0.39 -6.77
C ILE A 175 7.31 -0.49 -7.70
N ASP A 176 8.10 0.10 -8.59
CA ASP A 176 8.89 -0.64 -9.57
C ASP A 176 10.07 -1.41 -8.93
N GLU A 177 10.57 -0.96 -7.76
CA GLU A 177 11.54 -1.69 -6.95
C GLU A 177 10.89 -2.82 -6.14
N LEU A 178 9.69 -2.58 -5.59
CA LEU A 178 8.95 -3.54 -4.76
C LEU A 178 8.25 -4.64 -5.58
N VAL A 179 7.82 -4.30 -6.79
CA VAL A 179 7.11 -5.20 -7.72
C VAL A 179 7.78 -5.09 -9.10
N PRO A 180 8.96 -5.71 -9.27
CA PRO A 180 9.67 -5.63 -10.54
C PRO A 180 8.81 -6.20 -11.67
N LEU A 181 8.66 -5.45 -12.76
CA LEU A 181 8.06 -5.95 -13.98
C LEU A 181 8.92 -7.12 -14.50
N GLU A 182 8.29 -8.27 -14.76
CA GLU A 182 9.01 -9.37 -15.45
C GLU A 182 9.60 -8.80 -16.75
N LYS A 183 10.92 -8.77 -16.86
CA LYS A 183 11.56 -8.48 -18.14
C LYS A 183 11.14 -9.57 -19.11
N PRO A 184 10.64 -9.23 -20.32
CA PRO A 184 10.35 -10.25 -21.31
C PRO A 184 11.63 -11.07 -21.53
N THR A 185 11.55 -12.37 -21.25
CA THR A 185 12.64 -13.30 -21.57
C THR A 185 12.79 -13.26 -23.09
N LEU A 186 13.87 -12.62 -23.57
CA LEU A 186 14.25 -12.74 -24.96
C LEU A 186 14.57 -14.21 -25.18
N LEU A 187 13.62 -14.95 -25.77
CA LEU A 187 13.88 -16.27 -26.32
C LEU A 187 15.04 -16.10 -27.29
N SER A 188 16.22 -16.59 -26.90
CA SER A 188 17.33 -16.71 -27.82
C SER A 188 16.83 -17.53 -29.01
N ARG A 189 16.70 -16.89 -30.18
CA ARG A 189 16.60 -17.61 -31.43
C ARG A 189 17.84 -18.47 -31.52
N ALA A 190 17.69 -19.77 -31.28
CA ALA A 190 18.66 -20.73 -31.71
C ALA A 190 18.66 -20.67 -33.23
N ASP A 191 19.75 -20.13 -33.78
CA ASP A 191 20.03 -20.18 -35.19
C ASP A 191 20.21 -21.63 -35.57
N SER A 192 19.42 -22.06 -36.54
CA SER A 192 19.58 -23.33 -37.29
C SER A 192 20.65 -23.18 -38.35
#